data_2b1d215622ff1e46511e583c0e181b0b
#
_entry.id   2b1d215622ff1e46511e583c0e181b0b
#
_cell.length_a   1.000
_cell.length_b   1.000
_cell.length_c   1.000
_cell.angle_alpha   90.00
_cell.angle_beta   90.00
_cell.angle_gamma   90.00
#
_symmetry.space_group_name_H-M   'P 1'
#
loop_
_entity.id
_entity.type
_entity.pdbx_description
1 polymer ?
#
loop_
_entity_poly.entity_id
_entity_poly.type
_entity_poly.pdbx_seq_one_letter_code
_entity_poly.pdbx_strand_id
1 'polypeptide(L)'
;MNEFGIDSLQLSNGQMITQAQIDAITFFIPQVGWLNGAYSSVGTSAFFTKTMTVYQYSEPSVKAMRHNNKYAGVFFFSHAWNAASAIYEADKTCDIIDAYEVPPNFPVFLDWESTGVPGTGAWNALIAAGITPTTALIHEVITAWKTRIEQRGYRAGFYTSGSLASTLVTDTWLQAQRANNLYYWEAVWASNPMHSCDVWQYNGDQMWMGVPVDYDRIMDDRIFNGGGSSNIPIWLQLKMARGNNNAKCTILL
;
A
#
# COMPACT_ATOMS: atom_id res chain seq x y z
N MET A 1 4.85 4.97 -20.07
CA MET A 1 3.37 5.00 -20.27
C MET A 1 2.78 5.73 -19.08
N ASN A 2 1.82 6.65 -19.27
CA ASN A 2 1.11 7.26 -18.12
C ASN A 2 0.07 6.26 -17.63
N GLU A 3 0.42 5.46 -16.63
CA GLU A 3 -0.49 4.50 -16.06
C GLU A 3 -1.36 5.17 -15.02
N PHE A 4 -2.67 5.24 -15.32
CA PHE A 4 -3.69 5.82 -14.46
C PHE A 4 -4.23 4.77 -13.50
N GLY A 5 -4.21 5.09 -12.24
CA GLY A 5 -4.77 4.28 -11.17
C GLY A 5 -5.58 5.10 -10.19
N ILE A 6 -6.17 4.42 -9.26
CA ILE A 6 -6.94 5.01 -8.17
C ILE A 6 -6.71 4.27 -6.87
N ASP A 7 -6.91 4.97 -5.76
CA ASP A 7 -7.26 4.39 -4.49
C ASP A 7 -8.63 4.94 -4.03
N SER A 8 -9.33 4.24 -3.16
CA SER A 8 -10.65 4.68 -2.71
C SER A 8 -11.13 3.89 -1.49
N LEU A 9 -11.46 4.62 -0.45
CA LEU A 9 -12.15 4.06 0.70
C LEU A 9 -13.55 3.54 0.33
N GLN A 10 -14.28 4.25 -0.56
CA GLN A 10 -15.62 3.85 -1.01
C GLN A 10 -15.60 2.51 -1.74
N LEU A 11 -14.61 2.28 -2.64
CA LEU A 11 -14.44 1.01 -3.35
C LEU A 11 -13.81 -0.09 -2.48
N SER A 12 -13.29 0.27 -1.31
CA SER A 12 -12.79 -0.71 -0.33
C SER A 12 -13.88 -1.16 0.65
N ASN A 13 -14.77 -0.26 1.07
CA ASN A 13 -15.76 -0.51 2.13
C ASN A 13 -17.22 -0.25 1.73
N GLY A 14 -17.50 0.68 0.83
CA GLY A 14 -18.87 1.07 0.45
C GLY A 14 -19.47 0.21 -0.65
N GLN A 15 -18.70 -0.14 -1.67
CA GLN A 15 -19.13 -0.96 -2.82
C GLN A 15 -17.94 -1.62 -3.53
N MET A 16 -18.21 -2.72 -4.21
CA MET A 16 -17.22 -3.37 -5.08
C MET A 16 -16.98 -2.55 -6.34
N ILE A 17 -15.73 -2.57 -6.86
CA ILE A 17 -15.40 -1.97 -8.15
C ILE A 17 -16.19 -2.64 -9.29
N THR A 18 -16.75 -1.86 -10.17
CA THR A 18 -17.52 -2.34 -11.33
C THR A 18 -16.64 -2.67 -12.52
N GLN A 19 -17.13 -3.48 -13.47
CA GLN A 19 -16.39 -3.79 -14.70
C GLN A 19 -16.02 -2.53 -15.50
N ALA A 20 -16.92 -1.56 -15.64
CA ALA A 20 -16.64 -0.31 -16.33
C ALA A 20 -15.51 0.51 -15.68
N GLN A 21 -15.43 0.49 -14.35
CA GLN A 21 -14.36 1.11 -13.59
C GLN A 21 -13.03 0.35 -13.79
N ILE A 22 -13.05 -0.99 -13.75
CA ILE A 22 -11.87 -1.83 -14.03
C ILE A 22 -11.30 -1.52 -15.42
N ASP A 23 -12.15 -1.43 -16.42
CA ASP A 23 -11.74 -1.20 -17.81
C ASP A 23 -11.04 0.17 -17.99
N ALA A 24 -11.43 1.15 -17.17
CA ALA A 24 -10.94 2.53 -17.25
C ALA A 24 -9.61 2.80 -16.53
N ILE A 25 -9.10 1.88 -15.73
CA ILE A 25 -7.85 2.05 -14.95
C ILE A 25 -6.83 0.97 -15.26
N THR A 26 -5.57 1.23 -14.92
CA THR A 26 -4.47 0.27 -15.03
C THR A 26 -4.24 -0.47 -13.72
N PHE A 27 -4.39 0.21 -12.58
CA PHE A 27 -4.19 -0.36 -11.26
C PHE A 27 -5.16 0.23 -10.22
N PHE A 28 -5.33 -0.50 -9.12
CA PHE A 28 -6.14 -0.11 -7.98
C PHE A 28 -5.40 -0.48 -6.67
N ILE A 29 -5.41 0.42 -5.69
CA ILE A 29 -4.80 0.20 -4.39
C ILE A 29 -5.88 0.37 -3.30
N PRO A 30 -6.70 -0.67 -3.00
CA PRO A 30 -7.71 -0.58 -1.97
C PRO A 30 -7.10 -0.60 -0.56
N GLN A 31 -7.75 0.10 0.36
CA GLN A 31 -7.46 -0.03 1.78
C GLN A 31 -7.89 -1.41 2.28
N VAL A 32 -6.97 -2.13 2.91
CA VAL A 32 -7.29 -3.43 3.56
C VAL A 32 -8.17 -3.21 4.79
N GLY A 33 -7.84 -2.20 5.57
CA GLY A 33 -8.48 -1.88 6.83
C GLY A 33 -7.55 -1.15 7.78
N TRP A 34 -7.84 -1.26 9.08
CA TRP A 34 -7.11 -0.63 10.17
C TRP A 34 -7.35 -1.38 11.48
N LEU A 35 -6.53 -1.15 12.50
CA LEU A 35 -6.75 -1.76 13.82
C LEU A 35 -7.92 -1.09 14.54
N ASN A 36 -8.95 -1.88 14.83
CA ASN A 36 -10.15 -1.39 15.52
C ASN A 36 -9.82 -0.84 16.92
N GLY A 37 -10.21 0.42 17.17
CA GLY A 37 -9.91 1.12 18.43
C GLY A 37 -8.42 1.45 18.62
N ALA A 38 -7.62 1.44 17.57
CA ALA A 38 -6.18 1.76 17.62
C ALA A 38 -5.90 3.16 18.19
N TYR A 39 -6.73 4.15 17.88
CA TYR A 39 -6.58 5.51 18.39
C TYR A 39 -6.55 5.60 19.93
N SER A 40 -7.40 4.85 20.61
CA SER A 40 -7.48 4.85 22.07
C SER A 40 -6.43 3.97 22.74
N SER A 41 -5.67 3.18 21.98
CA SER A 41 -4.71 2.19 22.48
C SER A 41 -3.27 2.39 22.03
N VAL A 42 -3.00 3.40 21.17
CA VAL A 42 -1.64 3.78 20.78
C VAL A 42 -0.80 4.08 22.03
N GLY A 43 0.40 3.54 22.09
CA GLY A 43 1.29 3.68 23.24
C GLY A 43 0.96 2.78 24.43
N THR A 44 -0.06 1.90 24.34
CA THR A 44 -0.46 0.99 25.41
C THR A 44 -0.34 -0.48 25.00
N SER A 45 -0.26 -1.40 25.97
CA SER A 45 -0.28 -2.85 25.73
C SER A 45 -1.61 -3.32 25.10
N ALA A 46 -2.70 -2.58 25.29
CA ALA A 46 -4.00 -2.89 24.71
C ALA A 46 -4.01 -2.84 23.18
N PHE A 47 -3.08 -2.11 22.56
CA PHE A 47 -2.91 -2.09 21.09
C PHE A 47 -2.75 -3.50 20.51
N PHE A 48 -1.91 -4.32 21.11
CA PHE A 48 -1.60 -5.67 20.62
C PHE A 48 -2.72 -6.69 20.79
N THR A 49 -3.81 -6.31 21.42
CA THR A 49 -5.01 -7.14 21.57
C THR A 49 -6.14 -6.76 20.62
N LYS A 50 -5.93 -5.72 19.79
CA LYS A 50 -6.95 -5.24 18.87
C LYS A 50 -7.10 -6.16 17.66
N THR A 51 -8.33 -6.26 17.21
CA THR A 51 -8.66 -6.93 15.95
C THR A 51 -8.60 -5.93 14.80
N MET A 52 -8.23 -6.42 13.63
CA MET A 52 -8.29 -5.62 12.43
C MET A 52 -9.74 -5.46 11.95
N THR A 53 -10.12 -4.25 11.63
CA THR A 53 -11.31 -3.97 10.83
C THR A 53 -10.94 -4.18 9.37
N VAL A 54 -11.55 -5.17 8.72
CA VAL A 54 -11.32 -5.50 7.30
C VAL A 54 -12.42 -4.87 6.47
N TYR A 55 -12.04 -4.22 5.38
CA TYR A 55 -13.02 -3.64 4.46
C TYR A 55 -13.57 -4.69 3.50
N GLN A 56 -14.89 -4.81 3.49
CA GLN A 56 -15.61 -5.95 2.89
C GLN A 56 -15.45 -6.10 1.37
N TYR A 57 -15.11 -5.02 0.66
CA TYR A 57 -14.95 -5.04 -0.80
C TYR A 57 -13.48 -5.01 -1.26
N SER A 58 -12.51 -4.93 -0.35
CA SER A 58 -11.09 -4.93 -0.73
C SER A 58 -10.69 -6.24 -1.40
N GLU A 59 -10.99 -7.38 -0.79
CA GLU A 59 -10.70 -8.69 -1.38
C GLU A 59 -11.38 -8.90 -2.73
N PRO A 60 -12.73 -8.77 -2.85
CA PRO A 60 -13.38 -9.01 -4.13
C PRO A 60 -12.95 -8.02 -5.21
N SER A 61 -12.62 -6.77 -4.86
CA SER A 61 -12.10 -5.78 -5.82
C SER A 61 -10.70 -6.14 -6.31
N VAL A 62 -9.79 -6.56 -5.43
CA VAL A 62 -8.46 -7.06 -5.83
C VAL A 62 -8.58 -8.25 -6.77
N LYS A 63 -9.43 -9.23 -6.43
CA LYS A 63 -9.67 -10.40 -7.28
C LYS A 63 -10.26 -10.02 -8.63
N ALA A 64 -11.22 -9.09 -8.67
CA ALA A 64 -11.81 -8.61 -9.90
C ALA A 64 -10.77 -7.92 -10.80
N MET A 65 -9.90 -7.06 -10.26
CA MET A 65 -8.78 -6.47 -10.99
C MET A 65 -7.87 -7.54 -11.57
N ARG A 66 -7.48 -8.54 -10.77
CA ARG A 66 -6.60 -9.63 -11.20
C ARG A 66 -7.21 -10.49 -12.29
N HIS A 67 -8.50 -10.83 -12.19
CA HIS A 67 -9.22 -11.58 -13.23
C HIS A 67 -9.28 -10.84 -14.56
N ASN A 68 -9.21 -9.51 -14.54
CA ASN A 68 -9.14 -8.64 -15.71
C ASN A 68 -7.70 -8.31 -16.16
N ASN A 69 -6.69 -9.03 -15.64
CA ASN A 69 -5.27 -8.78 -15.91
C ASN A 69 -4.80 -7.36 -15.58
N LYS A 70 -5.42 -6.74 -14.58
CA LYS A 70 -5.03 -5.44 -14.03
C LYS A 70 -4.21 -5.62 -12.76
N TYR A 71 -3.44 -4.61 -12.40
CA TYR A 71 -2.69 -4.63 -11.15
C TYR A 71 -3.56 -4.20 -9.98
N ALA A 72 -3.36 -4.83 -8.84
CA ALA A 72 -3.98 -4.43 -7.58
C ALA A 72 -2.98 -4.61 -6.44
N GLY A 73 -2.69 -3.52 -5.73
CA GLY A 73 -1.96 -3.54 -4.47
C GLY A 73 -2.93 -3.53 -3.31
N VAL A 74 -2.44 -3.20 -2.15
CA VAL A 74 -3.25 -2.85 -0.97
C VAL A 74 -2.49 -1.87 -0.10
N PHE A 75 -3.20 -1.09 0.72
CA PHE A 75 -2.61 -0.34 1.80
C PHE A 75 -3.30 -0.59 3.13
N PHE A 76 -2.56 -0.40 4.21
CA PHE A 76 -3.01 -0.49 5.57
C PHE A 76 -2.89 0.86 6.26
N PHE A 77 -3.98 1.37 6.81
CA PHE A 77 -4.00 2.63 7.56
C PHE A 77 -3.39 2.43 8.94
N SER A 78 -2.18 2.94 9.12
CA SER A 78 -1.32 2.63 10.26
C SER A 78 -1.51 3.56 11.46
N HIS A 79 -1.30 3.00 12.65
CA HIS A 79 -1.17 3.71 13.91
C HIS A 79 0.10 3.30 14.66
N ALA A 80 1.07 2.71 13.94
CA ALA A 80 2.30 2.24 14.54
C ALA A 80 3.12 3.39 15.13
N TRP A 81 3.64 3.17 16.36
CA TRP A 81 4.46 4.13 17.10
C TRP A 81 5.85 3.59 17.47
N ASN A 82 6.16 2.35 17.15
CA ASN A 82 7.47 1.69 17.35
C ASN A 82 7.58 0.44 16.49
N ALA A 83 8.74 -0.21 16.50
CA ALA A 83 8.99 -1.44 15.75
C ALA A 83 7.98 -2.56 16.07
N ALA A 84 7.66 -2.78 17.34
CA ALA A 84 6.77 -3.86 17.76
C ALA A 84 5.34 -3.67 17.21
N SER A 85 4.81 -2.45 17.24
CA SER A 85 3.49 -2.13 16.68
C SER A 85 3.50 -2.24 15.16
N ALA A 86 4.56 -1.80 14.48
CA ALA A 86 4.70 -1.94 13.03
C ALA A 86 4.74 -3.42 12.59
N ILE A 87 5.47 -4.28 13.32
CA ILE A 87 5.49 -5.72 13.10
C ILE A 87 4.10 -6.33 13.29
N TYR A 88 3.39 -5.93 14.36
CA TYR A 88 2.05 -6.42 14.62
C TYR A 88 1.06 -6.05 13.50
N GLU A 89 1.08 -4.79 13.05
CA GLU A 89 0.25 -4.35 11.92
C GLU A 89 0.62 -5.10 10.62
N ALA A 90 1.91 -5.29 10.34
CA ALA A 90 2.39 -6.05 9.19
C ALA A 90 1.88 -7.50 9.21
N ASP A 91 1.95 -8.17 10.37
CA ASP A 91 1.44 -9.53 10.52
C ASP A 91 -0.07 -9.59 10.27
N LYS A 92 -0.83 -8.69 10.88
CA LYS A 92 -2.28 -8.61 10.68
C LYS A 92 -2.66 -8.33 9.24
N THR A 93 -1.92 -7.45 8.58
CA THR A 93 -2.11 -7.16 7.15
C THR A 93 -1.86 -8.41 6.32
N CYS A 94 -0.74 -9.10 6.53
CA CYS A 94 -0.39 -10.30 5.79
C CYS A 94 -1.40 -11.44 6.01
N ASP A 95 -1.86 -11.66 7.25
CA ASP A 95 -2.88 -12.68 7.56
C ASP A 95 -4.16 -12.48 6.74
N ILE A 96 -4.51 -11.24 6.41
CA ILE A 96 -5.69 -10.92 5.62
C ILE A 96 -5.40 -11.04 4.13
N ILE A 97 -4.30 -10.43 3.64
CA ILE A 97 -4.02 -10.38 2.21
C ILE A 97 -3.54 -11.71 1.63
N ASP A 98 -3.15 -12.67 2.47
CA ASP A 98 -2.85 -14.05 2.03
C ASP A 98 -4.03 -14.64 1.22
N ALA A 99 -5.27 -14.23 1.53
CA ALA A 99 -6.47 -14.64 0.80
C ALA A 99 -6.80 -13.76 -0.42
N TYR A 100 -6.15 -12.59 -0.59
CA TYR A 100 -6.54 -11.59 -1.61
C TYR A 100 -5.95 -11.85 -2.99
N GLU A 101 -5.05 -12.80 -3.13
CA GLU A 101 -4.32 -13.03 -4.38
C GLU A 101 -3.55 -11.78 -4.86
N VAL A 102 -3.09 -10.94 -3.93
CA VAL A 102 -2.25 -9.77 -4.24
C VAL A 102 -1.02 -10.25 -5.02
N PRO A 103 -0.71 -9.64 -6.17
CA PRO A 103 0.44 -10.07 -6.94
C PRO A 103 1.73 -9.79 -6.17
N PRO A 104 2.68 -10.74 -6.12
CA PRO A 104 3.90 -10.59 -5.34
C PRO A 104 4.82 -9.46 -5.83
N ASN A 105 4.56 -8.96 -7.03
CA ASN A 105 5.27 -7.84 -7.65
C ASN A 105 4.63 -6.47 -7.39
N PHE A 106 3.46 -6.42 -6.75
CA PHE A 106 2.88 -5.15 -6.31
C PHE A 106 3.04 -4.99 -4.78
N PRO A 107 3.48 -3.83 -4.28
CA PRO A 107 3.78 -3.67 -2.86
C PRO A 107 2.53 -3.56 -1.97
N VAL A 108 2.72 -3.93 -0.70
CA VAL A 108 1.78 -3.69 0.40
C VAL A 108 2.22 -2.43 1.11
N PHE A 109 1.42 -1.38 1.06
CA PHE A 109 1.80 -0.07 1.58
C PHE A 109 1.40 0.11 3.05
N LEU A 110 2.35 0.60 3.84
CA LEU A 110 2.09 1.22 5.14
C LEU A 110 1.64 2.65 4.87
N ASP A 111 0.39 2.97 5.18
CA ASP A 111 -0.13 4.33 5.11
C ASP A 111 0.09 5.01 6.47
N TRP A 112 1.09 5.90 6.53
CA TRP A 112 1.46 6.63 7.71
C TRP A 112 1.35 8.13 7.47
N GLU A 113 0.26 8.73 8.00
CA GLU A 113 -0.09 10.10 7.65
C GLU A 113 -0.69 10.92 8.79
N SER A 114 -0.86 12.22 8.52
CA SER A 114 -1.68 13.14 9.29
C SER A 114 -2.92 13.49 8.46
N THR A 115 -4.10 13.21 8.96
CA THR A 115 -5.37 13.46 8.26
C THR A 115 -5.93 14.87 8.51
N GLY A 116 -5.28 15.69 9.33
CA GLY A 116 -5.82 16.97 9.77
C GLY A 116 -6.98 16.86 10.76
N VAL A 117 -7.47 15.65 11.06
CA VAL A 117 -8.51 15.40 12.06
C VAL A 117 -7.89 14.86 13.33
N PRO A 118 -8.11 15.50 14.51
CA PRO A 118 -7.51 15.06 15.76
C PRO A 118 -7.80 13.57 16.06
N GLY A 119 -6.75 12.82 16.40
CA GLY A 119 -6.83 11.39 16.74
C GLY A 119 -6.97 10.46 15.55
N THR A 120 -6.97 10.94 14.31
CA THR A 120 -7.01 10.11 13.09
C THR A 120 -5.68 10.19 12.33
N GLY A 121 -5.30 9.08 11.66
CA GLY A 121 -3.97 8.92 11.07
C GLY A 121 -2.88 8.73 12.12
N ALA A 122 -1.77 8.15 11.72
CA ALA A 122 -0.70 7.79 12.66
C ALA A 122 -0.14 8.99 13.42
N TRP A 123 0.13 10.10 12.73
CA TRP A 123 0.59 11.33 13.37
C TRP A 123 -0.33 11.83 14.48
N ASN A 124 -1.62 12.01 14.16
CA ASN A 124 -2.58 12.57 15.11
C ASN A 124 -2.88 11.60 16.25
N ALA A 125 -2.84 10.30 16.00
CA ALA A 125 -2.99 9.28 17.03
C ALA A 125 -1.82 9.28 18.02
N LEU A 126 -0.59 9.47 17.55
CA LEU A 126 0.60 9.61 18.38
C LEU A 126 0.51 10.86 19.27
N ILE A 127 0.19 12.02 18.69
CA ILE A 127 0.00 13.27 19.45
C ILE A 127 -1.08 13.11 20.53
N ALA A 128 -2.23 12.51 20.18
CA ALA A 128 -3.31 12.27 21.13
C ALA A 128 -2.91 11.31 22.27
N ALA A 129 -1.98 10.39 22.01
CA ALA A 129 -1.40 9.49 23.01
C ALA A 129 -0.23 10.10 23.80
N GLY A 130 0.11 11.38 23.56
CA GLY A 130 1.24 12.05 24.22
C GLY A 130 2.61 11.62 23.69
N ILE A 131 2.67 10.98 22.52
CA ILE A 131 3.91 10.54 21.87
C ILE A 131 4.28 11.56 20.80
N THR A 132 5.47 12.13 20.90
CA THR A 132 5.98 13.06 19.87
C THR A 132 6.54 12.28 18.68
N PRO A 133 5.97 12.40 17.48
CA PRO A 133 6.56 11.82 16.27
C PRO A 133 7.95 12.42 16.01
N THR A 134 8.95 11.58 15.83
CA THR A 134 10.31 11.96 15.51
C THR A 134 10.80 11.20 14.28
N THR A 135 11.79 11.75 13.59
CA THR A 135 12.46 11.08 12.46
C THR A 135 12.93 9.68 12.86
N ALA A 136 13.55 9.52 14.01
CA ALA A 136 14.04 8.21 14.49
C ALA A 136 12.89 7.21 14.67
N LEU A 137 11.77 7.63 15.28
CA LEU A 137 10.60 6.78 15.47
C LEU A 137 10.03 6.32 14.13
N ILE A 138 9.92 7.22 13.16
CA ILE A 138 9.34 6.90 11.86
C ILE A 138 10.26 5.98 11.04
N HIS A 139 11.57 6.22 11.06
CA HIS A 139 12.53 5.31 10.45
C HIS A 139 12.46 3.92 11.06
N GLU A 140 12.31 3.80 12.37
CA GLU A 140 12.13 2.53 13.08
C GLU A 140 10.84 1.82 12.62
N VAL A 141 9.71 2.53 12.58
CA VAL A 141 8.41 2.00 12.15
C VAL A 141 8.48 1.48 10.70
N ILE A 142 8.98 2.30 9.77
CA ILE A 142 9.07 1.92 8.35
C ILE A 142 10.02 0.73 8.16
N THR A 143 11.17 0.72 8.86
CA THR A 143 12.14 -0.38 8.76
C THR A 143 11.56 -1.69 9.29
N ALA A 144 10.85 -1.64 10.41
CA ALA A 144 10.22 -2.81 11.02
C ALA A 144 9.10 -3.36 10.14
N TRP A 145 8.23 -2.49 9.61
CA TRP A 145 7.20 -2.85 8.64
C TRP A 145 7.81 -3.53 7.41
N LYS A 146 8.78 -2.86 6.76
CA LYS A 146 9.45 -3.38 5.57
C LYS A 146 10.00 -4.76 5.82
N THR A 147 10.80 -4.92 6.87
CA THR A 147 11.43 -6.19 7.22
C THR A 147 10.39 -7.29 7.41
N ARG A 148 9.28 -7.00 8.10
CA ARG A 148 8.26 -8.00 8.39
C ARG A 148 7.45 -8.39 7.16
N ILE A 149 7.05 -7.43 6.33
CA ILE A 149 6.35 -7.68 5.07
C ILE A 149 7.19 -8.55 4.13
N GLU A 150 8.51 -8.26 4.02
CA GLU A 150 9.44 -9.05 3.21
C GLU A 150 9.64 -10.47 3.74
N GLN A 151 9.71 -10.65 5.07
CA GLN A 151 9.75 -11.97 5.70
C GLN A 151 8.49 -12.82 5.42
N ARG A 152 7.35 -12.17 5.22
CA ARG A 152 6.09 -12.80 4.84
C ARG A 152 5.97 -13.07 3.33
N GLY A 153 7.00 -12.70 2.54
CA GLY A 153 7.07 -12.97 1.11
C GLY A 153 6.42 -11.91 0.21
N TYR A 154 6.02 -10.78 0.78
CA TYR A 154 5.47 -9.65 0.05
C TYR A 154 6.51 -8.55 -0.15
N ARG A 155 6.19 -7.56 -0.99
CA ARG A 155 6.98 -6.34 -1.14
C ARG A 155 6.44 -5.26 -0.25
N ALA A 156 7.33 -4.55 0.41
CA ALA A 156 6.95 -3.47 1.29
C ALA A 156 6.89 -2.14 0.55
N GLY A 157 5.81 -1.40 0.80
CA GLY A 157 5.63 -0.02 0.40
C GLY A 157 5.42 0.89 1.61
N PHE A 158 5.63 2.17 1.38
CA PHE A 158 5.38 3.23 2.34
C PHE A 158 4.65 4.38 1.64
N TYR A 159 3.53 4.82 2.21
CA TYR A 159 2.77 5.97 1.76
C TYR A 159 2.78 7.06 2.82
N THR A 160 2.97 8.29 2.38
CA THR A 160 2.77 9.49 3.18
C THR A 160 2.66 10.74 2.30
N SER A 161 2.26 11.86 2.89
CA SER A 161 2.31 13.15 2.19
C SER A 161 3.74 13.63 1.98
N GLY A 162 3.98 14.36 0.88
CA GLY A 162 5.30 14.94 0.59
C GLY A 162 5.81 15.88 1.68
N SER A 163 4.90 16.57 2.39
CA SER A 163 5.27 17.43 3.52
C SER A 163 5.80 16.64 4.72
N LEU A 164 5.18 15.50 5.05
CA LEU A 164 5.69 14.61 6.10
C LEU A 164 6.99 13.91 5.68
N ALA A 165 7.09 13.52 4.43
CA ALA A 165 8.32 12.97 3.89
C ALA A 165 9.49 13.96 4.05
N SER A 166 9.30 15.23 3.69
CA SER A 166 10.32 16.27 3.80
C SER A 166 10.73 16.57 5.25
N THR A 167 9.76 16.56 6.19
CA THR A 167 10.00 17.02 7.57
C THR A 167 10.47 15.93 8.52
N LEU A 168 9.96 14.70 8.34
CA LEU A 168 10.20 13.61 9.28
C LEU A 168 10.94 12.42 8.69
N VAL A 169 10.65 12.05 7.44
CA VAL A 169 11.30 10.87 6.85
C VAL A 169 12.69 11.21 6.33
N THR A 170 12.86 12.39 5.79
CA THR A 170 14.03 12.91 5.07
C THR A 170 14.29 12.23 3.73
N ASP A 171 14.45 13.04 2.68
CA ASP A 171 14.60 12.51 1.31
C ASP A 171 15.82 11.58 1.17
N THR A 172 16.98 11.95 1.73
CA THR A 172 18.19 11.13 1.65
C THR A 172 17.99 9.72 2.20
N TRP A 173 17.34 9.60 3.36
CA TRP A 173 17.05 8.29 3.96
C TRP A 173 16.05 7.52 3.11
N LEU A 174 14.99 8.19 2.64
CA LEU A 174 13.95 7.59 1.83
C LEU A 174 14.50 7.03 0.52
N GLN A 175 15.35 7.77 -0.20
CA GLN A 175 15.99 7.29 -1.43
C GLN A 175 16.93 6.11 -1.15
N ALA A 176 17.63 6.08 -0.01
CA ALA A 176 18.40 4.92 0.41
C ALA A 176 17.52 3.69 0.66
N GLN A 177 16.32 3.86 1.26
CA GLN A 177 15.38 2.78 1.45
C GLN A 177 14.77 2.32 0.11
N ARG A 178 14.49 3.25 -0.82
CA ARG A 178 14.04 2.90 -2.17
C ARG A 178 15.08 2.09 -2.92
N ALA A 179 16.36 2.44 -2.82
CA ALA A 179 17.46 1.65 -3.38
C ALA A 179 17.56 0.25 -2.74
N ASN A 180 17.06 0.09 -1.51
CA ASN A 180 16.95 -1.17 -0.78
C ASN A 180 15.54 -1.78 -0.85
N ASN A 181 14.87 -1.66 -1.99
CA ASN A 181 13.57 -2.28 -2.33
C ASN A 181 12.37 -1.83 -1.47
N LEU A 182 12.41 -0.69 -0.78
CA LEU A 182 11.19 -0.05 -0.30
C LEU A 182 10.53 0.68 -1.47
N TYR A 183 9.23 0.48 -1.66
CA TYR A 183 8.44 1.24 -2.63
C TYR A 183 7.84 2.46 -1.94
N TYR A 184 7.85 3.59 -2.64
CA TYR A 184 7.37 4.84 -2.08
C TYR A 184 6.18 5.39 -2.88
N TRP A 185 5.09 5.63 -2.19
CA TRP A 185 3.89 6.26 -2.71
C TRP A 185 3.72 7.62 -2.03
N GLU A 186 3.75 8.68 -2.81
CA GLU A 186 3.73 10.05 -2.32
C GLU A 186 2.40 10.74 -2.65
N ALA A 187 1.76 11.34 -1.63
CA ALA A 187 0.62 12.23 -1.82
C ALA A 187 1.08 13.69 -1.90
N VAL A 188 0.94 14.27 -3.09
CA VAL A 188 1.20 15.69 -3.36
C VAL A 188 0.24 16.17 -4.44
N TRP A 189 -0.69 17.02 -4.08
CA TRP A 189 -1.67 17.56 -5.01
C TRP A 189 -1.10 18.80 -5.72
N ALA A 190 -0.23 18.56 -6.65
CA ALA A 190 0.52 19.55 -7.42
C ALA A 190 0.74 19.07 -8.86
N SER A 191 1.54 19.78 -9.63
CA SER A 191 1.89 19.39 -11.01
C SER A 191 2.96 18.28 -11.08
N ASN A 192 3.72 18.07 -9.98
CA ASN A 192 4.77 17.06 -9.88
C ASN A 192 4.87 16.59 -8.41
N PRO A 193 5.38 15.37 -8.16
CA PRO A 193 5.73 14.93 -6.82
C PRO A 193 6.88 15.78 -6.26
N MET A 194 7.00 15.86 -4.94
CA MET A 194 8.09 16.57 -4.27
C MET A 194 9.39 15.75 -4.27
N HIS A 195 9.26 14.42 -4.23
CA HIS A 195 10.39 13.49 -4.17
C HIS A 195 10.30 12.46 -5.30
N SER A 196 11.40 11.78 -5.59
CA SER A 196 11.34 10.60 -6.43
C SER A 196 10.51 9.52 -5.76
N CYS A 197 9.42 9.10 -6.39
CA CYS A 197 8.48 8.10 -5.87
C CYS A 197 8.18 7.02 -6.91
N ASP A 198 7.55 5.95 -6.49
CA ASP A 198 7.11 4.86 -7.37
C ASP A 198 5.65 5.03 -7.80
N VAL A 199 4.84 5.56 -6.88
CA VAL A 199 3.46 5.98 -7.13
C VAL A 199 3.30 7.42 -6.65
N TRP A 200 2.56 8.20 -7.39
CA TRP A 200 2.21 9.58 -7.05
C TRP A 200 0.70 9.74 -7.03
N GLN A 201 0.15 10.04 -5.84
CA GLN A 201 -1.22 10.49 -5.65
C GLN A 201 -1.25 12.00 -5.92
N TYR A 202 -1.75 12.38 -7.09
CA TYR A 202 -1.65 13.74 -7.58
C TYR A 202 -2.93 14.55 -7.40
N ASN A 203 -4.03 13.90 -7.01
CA ASN A 203 -5.29 14.55 -6.71
C ASN A 203 -6.11 13.67 -5.77
N GLY A 204 -6.88 14.28 -4.87
CA GLY A 204 -7.70 13.58 -3.90
C GLY A 204 -9.17 13.94 -3.98
N ASP A 205 -10.03 13.10 -3.42
CA ASP A 205 -11.48 13.31 -3.28
C ASP A 205 -12.21 13.63 -4.58
N GLN A 206 -11.78 13.04 -5.70
CA GLN A 206 -12.38 13.27 -7.00
C GLN A 206 -13.61 12.38 -7.22
N MET A 207 -14.70 12.97 -7.69
CA MET A 207 -15.85 12.16 -8.14
C MET A 207 -15.54 11.53 -9.50
N TRP A 208 -15.30 10.22 -9.50
CA TRP A 208 -15.01 9.44 -10.70
C TRP A 208 -15.99 8.29 -10.85
N MET A 209 -16.70 8.28 -11.99
CA MET A 209 -17.73 7.25 -12.29
C MET A 209 -18.70 6.98 -11.12
N GLY A 210 -19.08 8.06 -10.41
CA GLY A 210 -20.06 8.03 -9.32
C GLY A 210 -19.51 7.66 -7.94
N VAL A 211 -18.20 7.54 -7.78
CA VAL A 211 -17.55 7.27 -6.48
C VAL A 211 -16.43 8.29 -6.19
N PRO A 212 -16.22 8.67 -4.92
CA PRO A 212 -15.04 9.43 -4.54
C PRO A 212 -13.80 8.53 -4.61
N VAL A 213 -12.77 9.03 -5.26
CA VAL A 213 -11.47 8.36 -5.44
C VAL A 213 -10.35 9.37 -5.35
N ASP A 214 -9.17 8.90 -5.01
CA ASP A 214 -7.93 9.60 -5.21
C ASP A 214 -7.27 9.12 -6.51
N TYR A 215 -6.61 10.03 -7.21
CA TYR A 215 -5.99 9.75 -8.50
C TYR A 215 -4.51 9.49 -8.34
N ASP A 216 -4.06 8.35 -8.87
CA ASP A 216 -2.70 7.87 -8.80
C ASP A 216 -2.06 7.72 -10.16
N ARG A 217 -0.73 7.85 -10.19
CA ARG A 217 0.10 7.59 -11.35
C ARG A 217 1.33 6.79 -10.96
N ILE A 218 1.66 5.77 -11.77
CA ILE A 218 2.94 5.08 -11.65
C ILE A 218 4.04 5.99 -12.19
N MET A 219 5.07 6.18 -11.40
CA MET A 219 6.24 7.01 -11.70
C MET A 219 7.48 6.16 -12.02
N ASP A 220 7.53 4.93 -11.53
CA ASP A 220 8.64 4.00 -11.74
C ASP A 220 8.12 2.59 -12.02
N ASP A 221 8.41 2.06 -13.21
CA ASP A 221 7.95 0.74 -13.68
C ASP A 221 8.51 -0.43 -12.84
N ARG A 222 9.48 -0.19 -11.96
CA ARG A 222 10.00 -1.22 -11.04
C ARG A 222 8.92 -1.81 -10.14
N ILE A 223 7.81 -1.07 -9.93
CA ILE A 223 6.66 -1.53 -9.14
C ILE A 223 6.03 -2.79 -9.73
N PHE A 224 6.08 -2.95 -11.06
CA PHE A 224 5.56 -4.13 -11.76
C PHE A 224 6.59 -5.24 -11.91
N ASN A 225 7.85 -4.87 -12.09
CA ASN A 225 8.90 -5.80 -12.53
C ASN A 225 9.77 -6.34 -11.39
N GLY A 226 9.69 -5.75 -10.20
CA GLY A 226 10.55 -6.06 -9.08
C GLY A 226 12.00 -5.67 -9.32
N GLY A 227 12.50 -4.71 -8.59
CA GLY A 227 13.93 -4.39 -8.59
C GLY A 227 14.76 -5.57 -8.08
N GLY A 228 15.51 -6.23 -8.96
CA GLY A 228 16.49 -7.24 -8.59
C GLY A 228 16.01 -8.69 -8.77
N SER A 229 16.92 -9.51 -9.25
CA SER A 229 16.84 -10.92 -9.62
C SER A 229 15.70 -11.71 -8.99
N SER A 230 14.79 -12.09 -9.83
CA SER A 230 13.55 -12.80 -9.56
C SER A 230 13.71 -14.07 -8.73
N ASN A 231 13.35 -14.02 -7.47
CA ASN A 231 12.89 -15.20 -6.76
C ASN A 231 11.36 -15.39 -6.91
N ILE A 232 10.80 -14.94 -8.05
CA ILE A 232 9.42 -15.29 -8.39
C ILE A 232 9.42 -16.80 -8.65
N PRO A 233 8.64 -17.60 -7.89
CA PRO A 233 8.54 -19.02 -8.16
C PRO A 233 8.20 -19.29 -9.62
N ILE A 234 8.90 -20.20 -10.27
CA ILE A 234 8.74 -20.52 -11.71
C ILE A 234 7.27 -20.78 -12.07
N TRP A 235 6.48 -21.39 -11.18
CA TRP A 235 5.06 -21.64 -11.41
C TRP A 235 4.24 -20.34 -11.54
N LEU A 236 4.64 -19.27 -10.84
CA LEU A 236 3.98 -17.98 -10.90
C LEU A 236 4.40 -17.20 -12.16
N GLN A 237 5.68 -17.30 -12.57
CA GLN A 237 6.15 -16.77 -13.85
C GLN A 237 5.41 -17.44 -15.02
N LEU A 238 5.21 -18.75 -14.96
CA LEU A 238 4.42 -19.50 -15.93
C LEU A 238 2.95 -19.12 -15.96
N LYS A 239 2.37 -18.80 -14.80
CA LYS A 239 0.97 -18.34 -14.70
C LYS A 239 0.81 -16.93 -15.30
N MET A 240 1.77 -16.03 -15.10
CA MET A 240 1.80 -14.70 -15.69
C MET A 240 2.05 -14.74 -17.22
N ALA A 241 2.93 -15.61 -17.69
CA ALA A 241 3.19 -15.81 -19.12
C ALA A 241 2.00 -16.41 -19.88
N ARG A 242 1.17 -17.21 -19.23
CA ARG A 242 -0.04 -17.81 -19.83
C ARG A 242 -1.19 -16.83 -20.03
N GLY A 243 -1.23 -15.72 -19.27
CA GLY A 243 -2.22 -14.66 -19.44
C GLY A 243 -2.06 -13.85 -20.72
N ASN A 244 -0.87 -13.88 -21.35
CA ASN A 244 -0.55 -13.01 -22.48
C ASN A 244 -0.49 -13.69 -23.86
N ASN A 245 -0.71 -15.02 -23.97
CA ASN A 245 -0.69 -15.65 -25.29
C ASN A 245 -1.57 -16.91 -25.34
N ASN A 246 -2.49 -16.93 -26.29
CA ASN A 246 -3.04 -18.14 -26.91
C ASN A 246 -1.94 -18.92 -27.70
N ALA A 247 -0.80 -19.16 -27.10
CA ALA A 247 0.31 -19.88 -27.73
C ALA A 247 0.35 -21.32 -27.18
N LYS A 248 0.16 -22.26 -28.06
CA LYS A 248 0.33 -23.71 -27.83
C LYS A 248 1.68 -23.98 -27.19
N CYS A 249 1.68 -24.48 -25.95
CA CYS A 249 2.88 -24.97 -25.31
C CYS A 249 3.21 -26.37 -25.85
N THR A 250 4.29 -26.50 -26.63
CA THR A 250 4.89 -27.79 -26.94
C THR A 250 5.92 -28.08 -25.86
N ILE A 251 5.64 -29.06 -25.02
CA ILE A 251 6.61 -29.57 -24.03
C ILE A 251 7.57 -30.47 -24.81
N LEU A 252 8.84 -30.08 -24.88
CA LEU A 252 9.92 -30.99 -25.23
C LEU A 252 10.39 -31.67 -23.93
N LEU A 253 10.27 -32.96 -23.88
CA LEU A 253 10.81 -33.84 -22.85
C LEU A 253 12.33 -33.89 -22.92
#